data_d2d0059f5c48e3d6f19c62f1530fa6f5
#
_entry.id   d2d0059f5c48e3d6f19c62f1530fa6f5
#
_cell.length_a   1.000
_cell.length_b   1.000
_cell.length_c   1.000
_cell.angle_alpha   90.00
_cell.angle_beta   90.00
_cell.angle_gamma   90.00
#
_symmetry.space_group_name_H-M   'P 1'
#
loop_
_entity.id
_entity.type
_entity.pdbx_description
1 polymer ?
#
loop_
_entity_poly.entity_id
_entity_poly.type
_entity_poly.pdbx_seq_one_letter_code
_entity_poly.pdbx_strand_id
1 'polypeptide(L)'
;MKTTATYSLSRHRFPARKRPRNHNLEQQAQALFKSWFVDFEPFKDGKFVDSEIGLIPEGWNVQPLSTILEYSKKSINPQKYPETIFTHYSLPAYDNSKEPEVQKGYEIMSNKFVVEDNMILFSKLNPRIKRIWYIDDIPANSICSTEFIAYKALDRNTYPFCWCYLNSDLFYDKIMSSVNGATGSHQRFHAKETLDISLPYNKDAIQSFSTLIKPMLGSIVKNEVEIRVLKNERDSLLPQLMNGKMTVNY
;
A
#
# COMPACT_ATOMS: atom_id res chain seq x y z
N MET A 1 33.83 -17.58 33.46
CA MET A 1 33.23 -16.24 33.71
C MET A 1 31.94 -16.13 32.89
N LYS A 2 30.78 -16.13 33.55
CA LYS A 2 29.50 -15.93 32.86
C LYS A 2 29.25 -14.43 32.71
N THR A 3 29.30 -13.92 31.50
CA THR A 3 28.98 -12.51 31.22
C THR A 3 27.47 -12.35 31.30
N THR A 4 26.98 -11.78 32.38
CA THR A 4 25.56 -11.46 32.57
C THR A 4 25.28 -10.12 31.88
N ALA A 5 24.65 -10.16 30.72
CA ALA A 5 24.16 -8.95 30.10
C ALA A 5 22.81 -8.59 30.74
N THR A 6 22.79 -7.50 31.50
CA THR A 6 21.57 -6.98 32.16
C THR A 6 20.84 -6.08 31.18
N TYR A 7 19.72 -6.54 30.63
CA TYR A 7 18.81 -5.71 29.87
C TYR A 7 17.69 -5.18 30.79
N SER A 8 17.68 -3.87 30.97
CA SER A 8 16.56 -3.18 31.62
C SER A 8 15.35 -3.22 30.67
N LEU A 9 14.30 -3.92 31.04
CA LEU A 9 13.00 -3.87 30.40
C LEU A 9 12.32 -2.52 30.68
N SER A 10 12.80 -1.43 30.07
CA SER A 10 12.00 -0.24 29.92
C SER A 10 10.76 -0.66 29.10
N ARG A 11 9.57 -0.36 29.62
CA ARG A 11 8.23 -0.73 29.11
C ARG A 11 8.12 -0.60 27.58
N HIS A 12 8.73 -1.48 26.80
CA HIS A 12 8.56 -1.59 25.38
C HIS A 12 7.26 -2.35 25.13
N ARG A 13 6.21 -1.57 24.90
CA ARG A 13 4.91 -2.07 24.48
C ARG A 13 5.06 -2.89 23.21
N PHE A 14 4.75 -4.19 23.30
CA PHE A 14 4.82 -5.20 22.24
C PHE A 14 4.27 -4.74 20.87
N PRO A 15 4.82 -5.28 19.76
CA PRO A 15 4.44 -4.92 18.36
C PRO A 15 2.95 -5.08 18.05
N ALA A 16 2.20 -5.90 18.83
CA ALA A 16 0.75 -6.08 18.70
C ALA A 16 -0.08 -4.78 18.79
N ARG A 17 0.44 -3.68 19.36
CA ARG A 17 -0.29 -2.40 19.47
C ARG A 17 -0.08 -1.46 18.27
N LYS A 18 0.87 -1.70 17.38
CA LYS A 18 1.14 -0.82 16.23
C LYS A 18 0.28 -1.17 15.02
N ARG A 19 -0.08 -2.43 14.80
CA ARG A 19 -1.02 -2.83 13.74
C ARG A 19 -2.39 -2.18 13.89
N PRO A 20 -3.03 -2.14 15.09
CA PRO A 20 -4.24 -1.35 15.31
C PRO A 20 -4.06 0.15 15.05
N ARG A 21 -2.86 0.71 15.31
CA ARG A 21 -2.57 2.12 15.01
C ARG A 21 -2.52 2.38 13.51
N ASN A 22 -1.87 1.51 12.73
CA ASN A 22 -1.83 1.66 11.27
C ASN A 22 -3.24 1.55 10.68
N HIS A 23 -4.03 0.57 11.12
CA HIS A 23 -5.42 0.45 10.70
C HIS A 23 -6.23 1.72 11.01
N ASN A 24 -6.05 2.31 12.20
CA ASN A 24 -6.70 3.57 12.56
C ASN A 24 -6.25 4.73 11.66
N LEU A 25 -4.95 4.85 11.36
CA LEU A 25 -4.44 5.88 10.43
C LEU A 25 -4.97 5.67 9.01
N GLU A 26 -5.04 4.43 8.54
CA GLU A 26 -5.65 4.09 7.25
C GLU A 26 -7.13 4.49 7.21
N GLN A 27 -7.90 4.18 8.27
CA GLN A 27 -9.31 4.57 8.39
C GLN A 27 -9.49 6.09 8.41
N GLN A 28 -8.65 6.81 9.15
CA GLN A 28 -8.69 8.28 9.18
C GLN A 28 -8.38 8.88 7.80
N ALA A 29 -7.38 8.34 7.10
CA ALA A 29 -7.06 8.78 5.74
C ALA A 29 -8.23 8.54 4.77
N GLN A 30 -8.91 7.39 4.87
CA GLN A 30 -10.09 7.08 4.07
C GLN A 30 -11.30 7.95 4.44
N ALA A 31 -11.51 8.24 5.71
CA ALA A 31 -12.57 9.16 6.16
C ALA A 31 -12.36 10.58 5.62
N LEU A 32 -11.11 11.07 5.65
CA LEU A 32 -10.75 12.35 5.07
C LEU A 32 -10.92 12.34 3.55
N PHE A 33 -10.51 11.26 2.88
CA PHE A 33 -10.73 11.12 1.43
C PHE A 33 -12.22 11.18 1.09
N LYS A 34 -13.05 10.43 1.81
CA LYS A 34 -14.51 10.45 1.62
C LYS A 34 -15.07 11.85 1.82
N SER A 35 -14.70 12.50 2.91
CA SER A 35 -15.14 13.87 3.21
C SER A 35 -14.80 14.87 2.10
N TRP A 36 -13.59 14.78 1.50
CA TRP A 36 -13.13 15.75 0.50
C TRP A 36 -13.63 15.47 -0.92
N PHE A 37 -13.69 14.20 -1.34
CA PHE A 37 -13.87 13.81 -2.75
C PHE A 37 -15.13 12.99 -3.02
N VAL A 38 -15.90 12.67 -1.99
CA VAL A 38 -17.20 12.01 -2.12
C VAL A 38 -18.31 12.89 -1.56
N ASP A 39 -18.13 13.38 -0.32
CA ASP A 39 -19.11 14.22 0.37
C ASP A 39 -18.88 15.72 0.11
N PHE A 40 -17.70 16.11 -0.39
CA PHE A 40 -17.28 17.48 -0.69
C PHE A 40 -17.43 18.45 0.49
N GLU A 41 -17.28 17.97 1.73
CA GLU A 41 -17.49 18.74 2.96
C GLU A 41 -16.74 20.10 3.00
N PRO A 42 -15.42 20.16 2.61
CA PRO A 42 -14.69 21.44 2.62
C PRO A 42 -15.18 22.45 1.58
N PHE A 43 -16.06 22.03 0.65
CA PHE A 43 -16.52 22.83 -0.48
C PHE A 43 -18.01 23.12 -0.42
N LYS A 44 -18.71 22.73 0.66
CA LYS A 44 -20.18 22.81 0.79
C LYS A 44 -20.74 24.23 0.72
N ASP A 45 -19.97 25.23 1.15
CA ASP A 45 -20.38 26.62 1.12
C ASP A 45 -20.29 27.24 -0.29
N GLY A 46 -19.68 26.51 -1.26
CA GLY A 46 -19.58 26.89 -2.65
C GLY A 46 -20.80 26.45 -3.49
N LYS A 47 -20.77 26.83 -4.77
CA LYS A 47 -21.76 26.35 -5.73
C LYS A 47 -21.39 24.95 -6.22
N PHE A 48 -22.42 24.20 -6.60
CA PHE A 48 -22.28 22.89 -7.23
C PHE A 48 -22.85 22.92 -8.62
N VAL A 49 -22.27 22.12 -9.52
CA VAL A 49 -22.68 21.98 -10.91
C VAL A 49 -22.92 20.50 -11.24
N ASP A 50 -23.82 20.23 -12.16
CA ASP A 50 -24.08 18.89 -12.67
C ASP A 50 -22.90 18.38 -13.50
N SER A 51 -22.59 17.10 -13.34
CA SER A 51 -21.58 16.39 -14.13
C SER A 51 -22.02 14.95 -14.43
N GLU A 52 -21.27 14.25 -15.27
CA GLU A 52 -21.51 12.83 -15.60
C GLU A 52 -21.36 11.87 -14.39
N ILE A 53 -20.74 12.32 -13.30
CA ILE A 53 -20.57 11.54 -12.07
C ILE A 53 -21.43 12.05 -10.90
N GLY A 54 -22.36 12.97 -11.17
CA GLY A 54 -23.21 13.65 -10.20
C GLY A 54 -22.79 15.08 -9.93
N LEU A 55 -23.29 15.68 -8.84
CA LEU A 55 -22.95 17.04 -8.45
C LEU A 55 -21.50 17.13 -7.97
N ILE A 56 -20.75 18.09 -8.55
CA ILE A 56 -19.38 18.42 -8.16
C ILE A 56 -19.28 19.92 -7.84
N PRO A 57 -18.31 20.37 -7.00
CA PRO A 57 -18.10 21.78 -6.74
C PRO A 57 -17.80 22.57 -8.02
N GLU A 58 -18.28 23.81 -8.12
CA GLU A 58 -17.97 24.69 -9.24
C GLU A 58 -16.46 24.86 -9.40
N GLY A 59 -15.97 24.81 -10.64
CA GLY A 59 -14.53 24.87 -10.96
C GLY A 59 -13.79 23.52 -10.88
N TRP A 60 -14.50 22.44 -10.53
CA TRP A 60 -13.99 21.08 -10.68
C TRP A 60 -14.34 20.52 -12.07
N ASN A 61 -13.55 19.55 -12.51
CA ASN A 61 -13.77 18.83 -13.76
C ASN A 61 -13.92 17.33 -13.49
N VAL A 62 -14.48 16.63 -14.43
CA VAL A 62 -14.42 15.15 -14.44
C VAL A 62 -13.29 14.73 -15.35
N GLN A 63 -12.40 13.89 -14.83
CA GLN A 63 -11.24 13.40 -15.56
C GLN A 63 -11.12 11.87 -15.39
N PRO A 64 -10.58 11.16 -16.37
CA PRO A 64 -10.24 9.76 -16.20
C PRO A 64 -9.05 9.59 -15.24
N LEU A 65 -8.99 8.46 -14.55
CA LEU A 65 -7.90 8.14 -13.62
C LEU A 65 -6.52 8.17 -14.29
N SER A 66 -6.46 7.94 -15.61
CA SER A 66 -5.25 8.08 -16.43
C SER A 66 -4.64 9.49 -16.41
N THR A 67 -5.37 10.50 -15.95
CA THR A 67 -4.82 11.87 -15.77
C THR A 67 -3.78 11.94 -14.65
N ILE A 68 -3.86 11.04 -13.65
CA ILE A 68 -2.98 11.05 -12.47
C ILE A 68 -2.21 9.75 -12.28
N LEU A 69 -2.62 8.66 -12.92
CA LEU A 69 -2.01 7.34 -12.81
C LEU A 69 -1.73 6.73 -14.18
N GLU A 70 -0.63 6.03 -14.26
CA GLU A 70 -0.35 5.02 -15.28
C GLU A 70 -0.10 3.67 -14.63
N TYR A 71 0.07 2.59 -15.40
CA TYR A 71 0.53 1.33 -14.87
C TYR A 71 1.74 0.81 -15.63
N SER A 72 2.69 0.22 -14.90
CA SER A 72 3.90 -0.36 -15.48
C SER A 72 3.72 -1.85 -15.75
N LYS A 73 4.29 -2.30 -16.88
CA LYS A 73 4.47 -3.72 -17.23
C LYS A 73 5.95 -4.07 -17.40
N LYS A 74 6.86 -3.22 -16.91
CA LYS A 74 8.29 -3.48 -16.96
C LYS A 74 8.57 -4.77 -16.21
N SER A 75 9.02 -5.79 -16.95
CA SER A 75 9.16 -7.15 -16.45
C SER A 75 10.62 -7.55 -16.39
N ILE A 76 10.94 -8.40 -15.42
CA ILE A 76 12.25 -9.02 -15.26
C ILE A 76 12.07 -10.52 -15.02
N ASN A 77 13.01 -11.33 -15.54
CA ASN A 77 13.15 -12.72 -15.15
C ASN A 77 14.28 -12.84 -14.11
N PRO A 78 13.95 -13.05 -12.81
CA PRO A 78 14.96 -13.11 -11.77
C PRO A 78 15.96 -14.26 -11.94
N GLN A 79 15.59 -15.37 -12.56
CA GLN A 79 16.47 -16.51 -12.81
C GLN A 79 17.67 -16.17 -13.72
N LYS A 80 17.57 -15.11 -14.52
CA LYS A 80 18.71 -14.59 -15.29
C LYS A 80 19.76 -13.88 -14.43
N TYR A 81 19.43 -13.63 -13.15
CA TYR A 81 20.26 -12.96 -12.15
C TYR A 81 20.27 -13.79 -10.84
N PRO A 82 20.79 -15.04 -10.88
CA PRO A 82 20.57 -16.03 -9.83
C PRO A 82 21.07 -15.58 -8.45
N GLU A 83 22.19 -14.86 -8.40
CA GLU A 83 22.80 -14.40 -7.15
C GLU A 83 22.30 -13.02 -6.69
N THR A 84 21.54 -12.32 -7.51
CA THR A 84 20.97 -11.02 -7.12
C THR A 84 19.93 -11.22 -6.06
N ILE A 85 20.01 -10.41 -5.01
CA ILE A 85 19.01 -10.36 -3.94
C ILE A 85 17.90 -9.40 -4.38
N PHE A 86 16.67 -9.91 -4.39
CA PHE A 86 15.46 -9.17 -4.71
C PHE A 86 14.60 -8.96 -3.48
N THR A 87 13.98 -7.78 -3.40
CA THR A 87 12.87 -7.50 -2.49
C THR A 87 11.57 -7.79 -3.23
N HIS A 88 10.91 -8.90 -2.86
CA HIS A 88 9.78 -9.46 -3.60
C HIS A 88 8.45 -9.19 -2.87
N TYR A 89 7.62 -8.34 -3.48
CA TYR A 89 6.25 -8.07 -3.05
C TYR A 89 5.32 -9.12 -3.67
N SER A 90 4.98 -10.15 -2.89
CA SER A 90 4.10 -11.25 -3.32
C SER A 90 2.74 -11.20 -2.63
N LEU A 91 1.72 -11.90 -3.18
CA LEU A 91 0.43 -12.04 -2.51
C LEU A 91 0.54 -12.81 -1.18
N PRO A 92 1.27 -13.95 -1.12
CA PRO A 92 1.50 -14.63 0.15
C PRO A 92 2.17 -13.75 1.19
N ALA A 93 3.17 -12.96 0.81
CA ALA A 93 3.84 -12.03 1.70
C ALA A 93 2.88 -10.96 2.25
N TYR A 94 1.99 -10.44 1.40
CA TYR A 94 0.95 -9.51 1.83
C TYR A 94 0.00 -10.13 2.84
N ASP A 95 -0.53 -11.32 2.52
CA ASP A 95 -1.53 -12.00 3.36
C ASP A 95 -0.95 -12.47 4.71
N ASN A 96 0.34 -12.84 4.74
CA ASN A 96 1.00 -13.30 5.95
C ASN A 96 1.36 -12.13 6.89
N SER A 97 2.10 -11.16 6.42
CA SER A 97 2.69 -10.13 7.29
C SER A 97 2.64 -8.71 6.77
N LYS A 98 2.23 -8.49 5.52
CA LYS A 98 2.43 -7.25 4.78
C LYS A 98 3.91 -6.82 4.75
N GLU A 99 4.81 -7.80 4.68
CA GLU A 99 6.26 -7.58 4.59
C GLU A 99 6.76 -8.23 3.29
N PRO A 100 7.54 -7.54 2.43
CA PRO A 100 8.11 -8.17 1.25
C PRO A 100 9.15 -9.23 1.66
N GLU A 101 9.28 -10.26 0.85
CA GLU A 101 10.27 -11.31 1.02
C GLU A 101 11.60 -10.90 0.41
N VAL A 102 12.70 -11.27 1.04
CA VAL A 102 14.05 -11.10 0.50
C VAL A 102 14.52 -12.46 -0.02
N GLN A 103 14.69 -12.57 -1.35
CA GLN A 103 14.96 -13.83 -2.03
C GLN A 103 16.07 -13.66 -3.07
N LYS A 104 16.86 -14.71 -3.29
CA LYS A 104 17.81 -14.74 -4.41
C LYS A 104 17.07 -15.03 -5.72
N GLY A 105 17.64 -14.56 -6.84
CA GLY A 105 17.02 -14.70 -8.15
C GLY A 105 16.70 -16.14 -8.53
N TYR A 106 17.54 -17.10 -8.16
CA TYR A 106 17.31 -18.54 -8.44
C TYR A 106 16.11 -19.12 -7.69
N GLU A 107 15.66 -18.51 -6.60
CA GLU A 107 14.50 -18.95 -5.81
C GLU A 107 13.18 -18.50 -6.44
N ILE A 108 13.20 -17.55 -7.36
CA ILE A 108 12.02 -16.90 -7.94
C ILE A 108 11.75 -17.50 -9.33
N MET A 109 10.81 -18.44 -9.41
CA MET A 109 10.60 -19.31 -10.58
C MET A 109 9.82 -18.69 -11.74
N SER A 110 9.36 -17.42 -11.64
CA SER A 110 8.55 -16.78 -12.68
C SER A 110 8.90 -15.31 -12.85
N ASN A 111 8.56 -14.78 -14.04
CA ASN A 111 8.70 -13.35 -14.31
C ASN A 111 7.97 -12.51 -13.27
N LYS A 112 8.52 -11.36 -12.97
CA LYS A 112 8.00 -10.37 -12.03
C LYS A 112 7.95 -9.00 -12.69
N PHE A 113 7.12 -8.09 -12.15
CA PHE A 113 7.20 -6.68 -12.52
C PHE A 113 8.23 -5.97 -11.66
N VAL A 114 8.95 -5.03 -12.25
CA VAL A 114 9.89 -4.15 -11.55
C VAL A 114 9.08 -3.10 -10.80
N VAL A 115 9.44 -2.88 -9.53
CA VAL A 115 8.85 -1.83 -8.70
C VAL A 115 9.77 -0.61 -8.73
N GLU A 116 9.20 0.54 -9.06
CA GLU A 116 9.86 1.84 -9.14
C GLU A 116 9.21 2.85 -8.20
N ASP A 117 9.83 4.04 -8.06
CA ASP A 117 9.28 5.12 -7.24
C ASP A 117 7.85 5.52 -7.64
N ASN A 118 7.06 5.96 -6.66
CA ASN A 118 5.67 6.38 -6.81
C ASN A 118 4.73 5.27 -7.28
N MET A 119 5.08 4.00 -7.05
CA MET A 119 4.23 2.87 -7.40
C MET A 119 3.38 2.40 -6.22
N ILE A 120 2.14 2.08 -6.54
CA ILE A 120 1.15 1.45 -5.67
C ILE A 120 0.85 0.07 -6.26
N LEU A 121 1.03 -0.99 -5.47
CA LEU A 121 0.75 -2.33 -5.94
C LEU A 121 -0.66 -2.74 -5.51
N PHE A 122 -1.53 -2.92 -6.49
CA PHE A 122 -2.92 -3.28 -6.29
C PHE A 122 -3.19 -4.70 -6.81
N SER A 123 -3.71 -5.59 -5.97
CA SER A 123 -4.00 -6.96 -6.40
C SER A 123 -5.17 -7.00 -7.37
N LYS A 124 -4.96 -7.53 -8.57
CA LYS A 124 -6.03 -7.83 -9.54
C LYS A 124 -6.70 -9.18 -9.28
N LEU A 125 -6.08 -10.04 -8.45
CA LEU A 125 -6.60 -11.37 -8.14
C LEU A 125 -7.54 -11.31 -6.95
N ASN A 126 -8.74 -11.86 -7.13
CA ASN A 126 -9.79 -11.90 -6.14
C ASN A 126 -10.06 -10.52 -5.49
N PRO A 127 -10.61 -9.57 -6.25
CA PRO A 127 -10.74 -8.17 -5.81
C PRO A 127 -11.63 -7.99 -4.58
N ARG A 128 -12.40 -8.99 -4.17
CA ARG A 128 -13.16 -8.98 -2.90
C ARG A 128 -12.26 -8.85 -1.67
N ILE A 129 -10.98 -9.22 -1.80
CA ILE A 129 -9.98 -9.08 -0.74
C ILE A 129 -9.07 -7.93 -1.11
N LYS A 130 -9.21 -6.82 -0.40
CA LYS A 130 -8.37 -5.61 -0.61
C LYS A 130 -6.92 -5.93 -0.28
N ARG A 131 -6.04 -5.91 -1.29
CA ARG A 131 -4.59 -6.02 -1.13
C ARG A 131 -3.93 -4.89 -1.88
N ILE A 132 -3.46 -3.92 -1.14
CA ILE A 132 -2.82 -2.73 -1.68
C ILE A 132 -1.57 -2.40 -0.86
N TRP A 133 -0.41 -2.28 -1.53
CA TRP A 133 0.83 -1.84 -0.93
C TRP A 133 1.03 -0.36 -1.18
N TYR A 134 1.26 0.39 -0.10
CA TYR A 134 1.88 1.70 -0.14
C TYR A 134 3.37 1.53 0.08
N ILE A 135 4.19 2.01 -0.86
CA ILE A 135 5.65 1.85 -0.82
C ILE A 135 6.25 3.24 -0.89
N ASP A 136 6.85 3.72 0.20
CA ASP A 136 7.45 5.06 0.26
C ASP A 136 8.96 5.02 0.04
N ASP A 137 9.64 4.02 0.60
CA ASP A 137 11.08 3.78 0.41
C ASP A 137 11.28 2.43 -0.29
N ILE A 138 11.81 2.48 -1.50
CA ILE A 138 11.93 1.31 -2.37
C ILE A 138 13.35 0.75 -2.26
N PRO A 139 13.51 -0.46 -1.66
CA PRO A 139 14.79 -1.15 -1.70
C PRO A 139 15.27 -1.42 -3.13
N ALA A 140 16.58 -1.48 -3.32
CA ALA A 140 17.15 -1.88 -4.60
C ALA A 140 16.62 -3.26 -5.04
N ASN A 141 16.49 -3.47 -6.36
CA ASN A 141 15.99 -4.71 -6.95
C ASN A 141 14.59 -5.11 -6.44
N SER A 142 13.72 -4.13 -6.18
CA SER A 142 12.34 -4.40 -5.80
C SER A 142 11.53 -4.90 -7.00
N ILE A 143 10.81 -5.99 -6.77
CA ILE A 143 9.95 -6.64 -7.77
C ILE A 143 8.63 -7.05 -7.14
N CYS A 144 7.58 -7.16 -7.94
CA CYS A 144 6.29 -7.67 -7.46
C CYS A 144 5.73 -8.80 -8.32
N SER A 145 4.84 -9.59 -7.73
CA SER A 145 4.07 -10.60 -8.45
C SER A 145 3.31 -9.96 -9.62
N THR A 146 3.24 -10.67 -10.74
CA THR A 146 2.42 -10.27 -11.90
C THR A 146 0.91 -10.27 -11.61
N GLU A 147 0.49 -10.76 -10.44
CA GLU A 147 -0.89 -10.64 -9.96
C GLU A 147 -1.20 -9.27 -9.36
N PHE A 148 -0.19 -8.41 -9.20
CA PHE A 148 -0.41 -6.98 -8.92
C PHE A 148 -0.49 -6.18 -10.21
N ILE A 149 -1.28 -5.11 -10.16
CA ILE A 149 -1.15 -3.97 -11.05
C ILE A 149 -0.20 -3.01 -10.35
N ALA A 150 0.91 -2.67 -11.00
CA ALA A 150 1.86 -1.69 -10.52
C ALA A 150 1.45 -0.30 -11.05
N TYR A 151 0.51 0.35 -10.36
CA TYR A 151 0.13 1.72 -10.67
C TYR A 151 1.26 2.68 -10.30
N LYS A 152 1.51 3.64 -11.17
CA LYS A 152 2.51 4.68 -10.97
C LYS A 152 1.84 6.05 -10.98
N ALA A 153 1.99 6.81 -9.92
CA ALA A 153 1.54 8.19 -9.89
C ALA A 153 2.40 9.05 -10.83
N LEU A 154 1.75 9.81 -11.70
CA LEU A 154 2.43 10.68 -12.66
C LEU A 154 3.14 11.86 -11.98
N ASP A 155 2.65 12.30 -10.82
CA ASP A 155 3.27 13.31 -9.98
C ASP A 155 3.42 12.76 -8.55
N ARG A 156 4.65 12.82 -8.01
CA ARG A 156 4.95 12.41 -6.63
C ARG A 156 4.11 13.15 -5.58
N ASN A 157 3.74 14.39 -5.87
CA ASN A 157 2.93 15.19 -4.95
C ASN A 157 1.48 14.69 -4.85
N THR A 158 0.98 13.96 -5.86
CA THR A 158 -0.36 13.36 -5.87
C THR A 158 -0.37 11.91 -5.42
N TYR A 159 0.79 11.31 -5.17
CA TYR A 159 0.92 9.90 -4.77
C TYR A 159 0.07 9.53 -3.53
N PRO A 160 0.03 10.35 -2.44
CA PRO A 160 -0.85 10.09 -1.30
C PRO A 160 -2.34 10.06 -1.67
N PHE A 161 -2.79 10.97 -2.53
CA PHE A 161 -4.16 10.97 -3.05
C PHE A 161 -4.43 9.70 -3.87
N CYS A 162 -3.53 9.33 -4.77
CA CYS A 162 -3.66 8.14 -5.60
C CYS A 162 -3.84 6.87 -4.75
N TRP A 163 -3.08 6.74 -3.66
CA TRP A 163 -3.24 5.62 -2.74
C TRP A 163 -4.61 5.65 -2.05
N CYS A 164 -5.04 6.80 -1.54
CA CYS A 164 -6.36 6.93 -0.91
C CYS A 164 -7.48 6.59 -1.90
N TYR A 165 -7.39 7.08 -3.14
CA TYR A 165 -8.37 6.79 -4.19
C TYR A 165 -8.46 5.30 -4.49
N LEU A 166 -7.32 4.65 -4.76
CA LEU A 166 -7.26 3.22 -5.05
C LEU A 166 -7.72 2.35 -3.87
N ASN A 167 -7.58 2.84 -2.63
CA ASN A 167 -8.02 2.14 -1.41
C ASN A 167 -9.46 2.48 -1.00
N SER A 168 -10.12 3.42 -1.68
CA SER A 168 -11.47 3.87 -1.36
C SER A 168 -12.54 2.85 -1.76
N ASP A 169 -13.68 2.89 -1.08
CA ASP A 169 -14.85 2.10 -1.46
C ASP A 169 -15.38 2.55 -2.82
N LEU A 170 -15.30 3.86 -3.14
CA LEU A 170 -15.67 4.39 -4.46
C LEU A 170 -14.98 3.66 -5.61
N PHE A 171 -13.66 3.43 -5.50
CA PHE A 171 -12.91 2.70 -6.52
C PHE A 171 -13.26 1.21 -6.53
N TYR A 172 -13.41 0.61 -5.34
CA TYR A 172 -13.76 -0.80 -5.20
C TYR A 172 -15.14 -1.12 -5.78
N ASP A 173 -16.15 -0.29 -5.54
CA ASP A 173 -17.49 -0.48 -6.08
C ASP A 173 -17.48 -0.44 -7.61
N LYS A 174 -16.68 0.43 -8.21
CA LYS A 174 -16.51 0.51 -9.68
C LYS A 174 -15.82 -0.75 -10.23
N ILE A 175 -14.79 -1.27 -9.57
CA ILE A 175 -14.15 -2.53 -9.97
C ILE A 175 -15.13 -3.69 -9.81
N MET A 176 -15.82 -3.78 -8.69
CA MET A 176 -16.73 -4.89 -8.41
C MET A 176 -17.92 -4.92 -9.39
N SER A 177 -18.39 -3.77 -9.83
CA SER A 177 -19.45 -3.69 -10.85
C SER A 177 -18.98 -4.22 -12.21
N SER A 178 -17.69 -4.05 -12.56
CA SER A 178 -17.11 -4.59 -13.80
C SER A 178 -16.84 -6.10 -13.75
N VAL A 179 -16.68 -6.66 -12.55
CA VAL A 179 -16.35 -8.09 -12.32
C VAL A 179 -17.61 -8.99 -12.20
N ASN A 180 -18.77 -8.42 -11.96
CA ASN A 180 -20.03 -9.16 -11.66
C ASN A 180 -20.55 -10.11 -12.77
N GLY A 181 -19.86 -10.23 -13.91
CA GLY A 181 -20.20 -11.20 -14.97
C GLY A 181 -19.43 -12.52 -14.91
N ALA A 182 -18.44 -12.69 -14.02
CA ALA A 182 -17.56 -13.86 -14.00
C ALA A 182 -17.75 -14.70 -12.72
N THR A 183 -18.22 -15.93 -12.88
CA THR A 183 -18.33 -16.93 -11.80
C THR A 183 -17.00 -17.64 -11.62
N GLY A 184 -16.40 -17.58 -10.42
CA GLY A 184 -15.23 -18.41 -10.07
C GLY A 184 -14.22 -17.74 -9.14
N SER A 185 -13.38 -18.59 -8.50
CA SER A 185 -12.34 -18.19 -7.53
C SER A 185 -11.14 -17.44 -8.13
N HIS A 186 -11.09 -17.25 -9.46
CA HIS A 186 -10.01 -16.59 -10.19
C HIS A 186 -10.44 -15.32 -10.92
N GLN A 187 -11.38 -14.58 -10.34
CA GLN A 187 -11.81 -13.30 -10.90
C GLN A 187 -10.64 -12.32 -11.01
N ARG A 188 -10.48 -11.71 -12.16
CA ARG A 188 -9.46 -10.69 -12.44
C ARG A 188 -10.11 -9.53 -13.21
N PHE A 189 -9.60 -8.34 -12.98
CA PHE A 189 -9.92 -7.16 -13.78
C PHE A 189 -8.67 -6.65 -14.50
N HIS A 190 -8.86 -5.85 -15.52
CA HIS A 190 -7.76 -5.36 -16.34
C HIS A 190 -7.36 -3.93 -15.95
N ALA A 191 -6.06 -3.70 -15.80
CA ALA A 191 -5.51 -2.39 -15.43
C ALA A 191 -5.97 -1.26 -16.37
N LYS A 192 -6.13 -1.56 -17.69
CA LYS A 192 -6.55 -0.57 -18.67
C LYS A 192 -7.95 -0.03 -18.37
N GLU A 193 -8.88 -0.92 -18.03
CA GLU A 193 -10.27 -0.55 -17.73
C GLU A 193 -10.38 0.36 -16.51
N THR A 194 -9.47 0.20 -15.54
CA THR A 194 -9.48 1.03 -14.34
C THR A 194 -8.98 2.45 -14.59
N LEU A 195 -8.13 2.66 -15.59
CA LEU A 195 -7.63 3.99 -15.94
C LEU A 195 -8.67 4.87 -16.64
N ASP A 196 -9.71 4.26 -17.19
CA ASP A 196 -10.85 4.96 -17.82
C ASP A 196 -11.91 5.40 -16.79
N ILE A 197 -11.75 5.01 -15.52
CA ILE A 197 -12.69 5.38 -14.46
C ILE A 197 -12.65 6.89 -14.23
N SER A 198 -13.80 7.54 -14.35
CA SER A 198 -13.97 8.96 -14.09
C SER A 198 -13.88 9.30 -12.60
N LEU A 199 -13.17 10.39 -12.28
CA LEU A 199 -13.05 10.95 -10.94
C LEU A 199 -13.30 12.46 -10.93
N PRO A 200 -13.80 13.03 -9.82
CA PRO A 200 -13.86 14.48 -9.66
C PRO A 200 -12.43 15.02 -9.51
N TYR A 201 -12.05 15.95 -10.37
CA TYR A 201 -10.69 16.45 -10.49
C TYR A 201 -10.60 17.95 -10.22
N ASN A 202 -9.81 18.30 -9.24
CA ASN A 202 -9.30 19.65 -9.02
C ASN A 202 -7.85 19.53 -8.54
N LYS A 203 -6.92 20.11 -9.30
CA LYS A 203 -5.48 19.94 -9.04
C LYS A 203 -5.06 20.46 -7.66
N ASP A 204 -5.57 21.62 -7.26
CA ASP A 204 -5.18 22.27 -6.00
C ASP A 204 -5.76 21.50 -4.79
N ALA A 205 -7.00 21.04 -4.91
CA ALA A 205 -7.62 20.19 -3.88
C ALA A 205 -6.85 18.86 -3.72
N ILE A 206 -6.47 18.20 -4.81
CA ILE A 206 -5.69 16.97 -4.79
C ILE A 206 -4.32 17.18 -4.12
N GLN A 207 -3.62 18.27 -4.45
CA GLN A 207 -2.32 18.59 -3.86
C GLN A 207 -2.43 18.94 -2.37
N SER A 208 -3.43 19.76 -2.01
CA SER A 208 -3.70 20.13 -0.61
C SER A 208 -4.02 18.90 0.23
N PHE A 209 -4.90 18.04 -0.26
CA PHE A 209 -5.23 16.77 0.38
C PHE A 209 -4.00 15.86 0.51
N SER A 210 -3.21 15.72 -0.55
CA SER A 210 -1.99 14.91 -0.53
C SER A 210 -1.00 15.40 0.53
N THR A 211 -0.86 16.71 0.66
CA THR A 211 -0.01 17.34 1.69
C THR A 211 -0.52 17.02 3.10
N LEU A 212 -1.84 17.06 3.31
CA LEU A 212 -2.48 16.72 4.58
C LEU A 212 -2.29 15.24 4.97
N ILE A 213 -2.40 14.33 3.99
CA ILE A 213 -2.35 12.88 4.23
C ILE A 213 -0.93 12.33 4.32
N LYS A 214 0.04 12.94 3.65
CA LYS A 214 1.43 12.46 3.58
C LYS A 214 2.05 12.11 4.94
N PRO A 215 1.92 12.92 6.01
CA PRO A 215 2.46 12.58 7.34
C PRO A 215 1.81 11.32 7.94
N MET A 216 0.52 11.08 7.66
CA MET A 216 -0.19 9.90 8.16
C MET A 216 0.36 8.62 7.49
N LEU A 217 0.52 8.64 6.17
CA LEU A 217 1.09 7.54 5.40
C LEU A 217 2.54 7.28 5.79
N GLY A 218 3.35 8.33 5.96
CA GLY A 218 4.73 8.21 6.46
C GLY A 218 4.78 7.58 7.85
N SER A 219 3.81 7.86 8.72
CA SER A 219 3.70 7.23 10.04
C SER A 219 3.36 5.73 9.94
N ILE A 220 2.51 5.34 8.98
CA ILE A 220 2.19 3.93 8.71
C ILE A 220 3.47 3.18 8.31
N VAL A 221 4.20 3.69 7.32
CA VAL A 221 5.45 3.09 6.84
C VAL A 221 6.48 2.97 7.96
N LYS A 222 6.68 4.04 8.73
CA LYS A 222 7.60 4.03 9.88
C LYS A 222 7.21 2.98 10.92
N ASN A 223 5.94 2.86 11.24
CA ASN A 223 5.44 1.83 12.16
C ASN A 223 5.68 0.41 11.63
N GLU A 224 5.52 0.18 10.32
CA GLU A 224 5.76 -1.13 9.70
C GLU A 224 7.25 -1.52 9.78
N VAL A 225 8.14 -0.59 9.49
CA VAL A 225 9.60 -0.80 9.65
C VAL A 225 9.94 -1.15 11.09
N GLU A 226 9.41 -0.41 12.07
CA GLU A 226 9.66 -0.66 13.49
C GLU A 226 9.08 -2.00 13.96
N ILE A 227 7.90 -2.39 13.48
CA ILE A 227 7.30 -3.71 13.76
C ILE A 227 8.24 -4.81 13.27
N ARG A 228 8.80 -4.67 12.05
CA ARG A 228 9.74 -5.64 11.46
C ARG A 228 11.03 -5.75 12.30
N VAL A 229 11.62 -4.64 12.70
CA VAL A 229 12.82 -4.63 13.55
C VAL A 229 12.55 -5.35 14.86
N LEU A 230 11.48 -4.97 15.57
CA LEU A 230 11.10 -5.58 16.85
C LEU A 230 10.78 -7.07 16.74
N LYS A 231 10.20 -7.51 15.62
CA LYS A 231 9.95 -8.93 15.36
C LYS A 231 11.25 -9.71 15.18
N ASN A 232 12.18 -9.18 14.39
CA ASN A 232 13.49 -9.79 14.18
C ASN A 232 14.29 -9.87 15.49
N GLU A 233 14.28 -8.82 16.31
CA GLU A 233 14.91 -8.82 17.64
C GLU A 233 14.28 -9.89 18.55
N ARG A 234 12.96 -9.95 18.62
CA ARG A 234 12.27 -10.99 19.39
C ARG A 234 12.68 -12.38 18.93
N ASP A 235 12.66 -12.64 17.62
CA ASP A 235 12.93 -13.96 17.07
C ASP A 235 14.39 -14.37 17.25
N SER A 236 15.32 -13.41 17.35
CA SER A 236 16.72 -13.66 17.68
C SER A 236 16.98 -13.88 19.19
N LEU A 237 16.21 -13.22 20.06
CA LEU A 237 16.38 -13.29 21.51
C LEU A 237 15.64 -14.49 22.15
N LEU A 238 14.49 -14.86 21.58
CA LEU A 238 13.66 -15.94 22.13
C LEU A 238 14.42 -17.28 22.30
N PRO A 239 15.19 -17.77 21.31
CA PRO A 239 15.99 -18.99 21.45
C PRO A 239 17.09 -18.88 22.52
N GLN A 240 17.66 -17.69 22.70
CA GLN A 240 18.71 -17.45 23.71
C GLN A 240 18.14 -17.48 25.12
N LEU A 241 16.94 -16.94 25.32
CA LEU A 241 16.21 -17.03 26.58
C LEU A 241 15.79 -18.48 26.89
N MET A 242 15.24 -19.19 25.88
CA MET A 242 14.79 -20.57 26.05
C MET A 242 15.96 -21.52 26.37
N ASN A 243 17.15 -21.26 25.84
CA ASN A 243 18.35 -22.07 26.09
C ASN A 243 19.11 -21.65 27.35
N GLY A 244 18.56 -20.75 28.17
CA GLY A 244 19.19 -20.27 29.42
C GLY A 244 20.48 -19.50 29.22
N LYS A 245 20.79 -19.04 27.98
CA LYS A 245 21.95 -18.21 27.67
C LYS A 245 21.77 -16.76 28.10
N MET A 246 20.53 -16.34 28.32
CA MET A 246 20.16 -15.02 28.83
C MET A 246 19.13 -15.18 29.94
N THR A 247 19.20 -14.32 30.94
CA THR A 247 18.20 -14.22 32.03
C THR A 247 17.59 -12.82 32.00
N VAL A 248 16.28 -12.76 32.24
CA VAL A 248 15.57 -11.50 32.40
C VAL A 248 15.48 -11.22 33.89
N ASN A 249 16.12 -10.13 34.36
CA ASN A 249 15.94 -9.65 35.72
C ASN A 249 14.73 -8.69 35.73
N TYR A 250 13.77 -8.96 36.61
CA TYR A 250 12.56 -8.14 36.86
C TYR A 250 12.87 -6.99 37.82
#